data_ccb8b2b39b8f1781ded03aa60dd22135
#
_entry.id   ccb8b2b39b8f1781ded03aa60dd22135
#
_cell.length_a   1.000
_cell.length_b   1.000
_cell.length_c   1.000
_cell.angle_alpha   90.00
_cell.angle_beta   90.00
_cell.angle_gamma   90.00
#
_symmetry.space_group_name_H-M   'P 1'
#
loop_
_entity.id
_entity.type
_entity.pdbx_description
1 polymer ?
#
loop_
_entity_poly.entity_id
_entity_poly.type
_entity_poly.pdbx_seq_one_letter_code
_entity_poly.pdbx_strand_id
1 'polypeptide(L)'
;MEVKYKQSSELTAIPRVKHGFFTKSGGVSSGIYDSLNCGPASADPLDNVIENRWRAIAALGLQESQLFGLNQIHSTKVYTIDKKSSDDYHPGDGLVTREKGMALSVLGADCAPVLFADKSAGVIGAAHSGWKGSVSGIIESMVESMCAIGANRENIHACIGPTIHQKSYEVRDDFLLQLQSLSGFATEQFIKEEQDKFYFDLPSYLLEQCKRSQIQGENLGLDTYELEDEFFSFRRNTHQGLKEYGRQISLICLT
;
A
#
# COMPACT_ATOMS: atom_id res chain seq x y z
N MET A 1 17.50 -6.49 -15.93
CA MET A 1 16.74 -7.45 -15.12
C MET A 1 15.25 -7.26 -15.39
N GLU A 2 14.46 -8.33 -15.28
CA GLU A 2 13.01 -8.28 -15.46
C GLU A 2 12.34 -7.65 -14.23
N VAL A 3 11.30 -6.85 -14.45
CA VAL A 3 10.47 -6.30 -13.37
C VAL A 3 9.64 -7.41 -12.76
N LYS A 4 9.71 -7.56 -11.43
CA LYS A 4 8.98 -8.60 -10.70
C LYS A 4 7.92 -8.00 -9.79
N TYR A 5 6.79 -8.68 -9.67
CA TYR A 5 5.70 -8.29 -8.77
C TYR A 5 4.95 -9.51 -8.23
N LYS A 6 4.23 -9.33 -7.14
CA LYS A 6 3.33 -10.31 -6.52
C LYS A 6 1.89 -9.91 -6.80
N GLN A 7 1.00 -10.89 -6.81
CA GLN A 7 -0.43 -10.68 -7.07
C GLN A 7 -1.29 -11.45 -6.08
N SER A 8 -2.47 -10.91 -5.80
CA SER A 8 -3.56 -11.61 -5.15
C SER A 8 -4.27 -12.49 -6.17
N SER A 9 -4.54 -13.74 -5.83
CA SER A 9 -5.38 -14.62 -6.64
C SER A 9 -6.82 -14.13 -6.73
N GLU A 10 -7.34 -13.58 -5.63
CA GLU A 10 -8.70 -13.05 -5.54
C GLU A 10 -8.89 -11.81 -6.43
N LEU A 11 -7.96 -10.86 -6.37
CA LEU A 11 -8.01 -9.67 -7.24
C LEU A 11 -7.77 -10.02 -8.71
N THR A 12 -6.93 -11.03 -9.00
CA THR A 12 -6.68 -11.52 -10.37
C THR A 12 -7.92 -12.16 -10.98
N ALA A 13 -8.76 -12.80 -10.16
CA ALA A 13 -10.00 -13.43 -10.59
C ALA A 13 -11.10 -12.42 -10.99
N ILE A 14 -10.96 -11.13 -10.60
CA ILE A 14 -11.93 -10.10 -10.92
C ILE A 14 -11.72 -9.63 -12.37
N PRO A 15 -12.73 -9.75 -13.25
CA PRO A 15 -12.59 -9.36 -14.65
C PRO A 15 -12.18 -7.89 -14.79
N ARG A 16 -11.27 -7.61 -15.73
CA ARG A 16 -10.77 -6.27 -16.05
C ARG A 16 -9.95 -5.59 -14.95
N VAL A 17 -9.67 -6.25 -13.83
CA VAL A 17 -8.74 -5.73 -12.82
C VAL A 17 -7.34 -6.22 -13.14
N LYS A 18 -6.41 -5.29 -13.30
CA LYS A 18 -4.97 -5.55 -13.31
C LYS A 18 -4.35 -4.92 -12.08
N HIS A 19 -3.49 -5.66 -11.39
CA HIS A 19 -2.81 -5.16 -10.20
C HIS A 19 -1.45 -5.82 -10.02
N GLY A 20 -0.61 -5.21 -9.19
CA GLY A 20 0.68 -5.77 -8.80
C GLY A 20 1.27 -5.05 -7.60
N PHE A 21 1.85 -5.84 -6.71
CA PHE A 21 2.72 -5.39 -5.64
C PHE A 21 4.16 -5.63 -6.09
N PHE A 22 4.84 -4.56 -6.46
CA PHE A 22 6.16 -4.66 -7.08
C PHE A 22 7.25 -4.94 -6.05
N THR A 23 8.23 -5.74 -6.48
CA THR A 23 9.48 -5.92 -5.74
C THR A 23 10.47 -4.78 -6.10
N LYS A 24 11.63 -4.75 -5.45
CA LYS A 24 12.69 -3.79 -5.80
C LYS A 24 13.46 -4.13 -7.08
N SER A 25 13.11 -5.22 -7.79
CA SER A 25 13.87 -5.74 -8.95
C SER A 25 13.40 -5.17 -10.28
N GLY A 26 14.35 -4.95 -11.22
CA GLY A 26 14.06 -4.63 -12.62
C GLY A 26 14.06 -3.13 -12.95
N GLY A 27 14.54 -2.28 -12.05
CA GLY A 27 14.68 -0.85 -12.26
C GLY A 27 16.05 -0.42 -12.79
N VAL A 28 16.27 0.90 -12.76
CA VAL A 28 17.50 1.57 -13.21
C VAL A 28 18.27 2.27 -12.10
N SER A 29 17.69 2.37 -10.89
CA SER A 29 18.34 2.98 -9.74
C SER A 29 19.49 2.12 -9.23
N SER A 30 20.40 2.72 -8.47
CA SER A 30 21.60 2.08 -7.93
C SER A 30 21.81 2.38 -6.44
N GLY A 31 22.77 1.70 -5.82
CA GLY A 31 23.09 1.87 -4.40
C GLY A 31 21.93 1.47 -3.50
N ILE A 32 21.58 2.30 -2.52
CA ILE A 32 20.48 2.02 -1.58
C ILE A 32 19.11 1.99 -2.24
N TYR A 33 18.99 2.45 -3.49
CA TYR A 33 17.78 2.47 -4.30
C TYR A 33 17.71 1.32 -5.32
N ASP A 34 18.67 0.39 -5.30
CA ASP A 34 18.77 -0.71 -6.27
C ASP A 34 17.58 -1.68 -6.14
N SER A 35 16.78 -1.77 -7.20
CA SER A 35 16.87 -1.13 -8.50
C SER A 35 15.58 -0.37 -8.91
N LEU A 36 14.38 -0.82 -8.47
CA LEU A 36 13.07 -0.30 -8.87
C LEU A 36 12.51 0.69 -7.82
N ASN A 37 13.31 1.69 -7.42
CA ASN A 37 12.79 2.74 -6.56
C ASN A 37 11.78 3.61 -7.30
N CYS A 38 10.55 3.69 -6.78
CA CYS A 38 9.45 4.47 -7.35
C CYS A 38 9.07 5.71 -6.51
N GLY A 39 9.86 6.01 -5.47
CA GLY A 39 9.59 7.11 -4.53
C GLY A 39 10.14 8.45 -4.98
N PRO A 40 9.32 9.42 -5.45
CA PRO A 40 9.81 10.71 -5.95
C PRO A 40 10.37 11.62 -4.85
N ALA A 41 10.05 11.35 -3.58
CA ALA A 41 10.57 12.09 -2.42
C ALA A 41 11.84 11.44 -1.84
N SER A 42 12.59 10.66 -2.62
CA SER A 42 13.90 10.13 -2.27
C SER A 42 15.02 11.01 -2.88
N ALA A 43 16.26 10.81 -2.44
CA ALA A 43 17.42 11.47 -3.06
C ALA A 43 17.92 10.75 -4.34
N ASP A 44 17.19 9.75 -4.84
CA ASP A 44 17.44 9.12 -6.13
C ASP A 44 17.18 10.12 -7.28
N PRO A 45 17.97 10.12 -8.37
CA PRO A 45 17.66 10.94 -9.53
C PRO A 45 16.23 10.78 -10.02
N LEU A 46 15.53 11.89 -10.20
CA LEU A 46 14.10 11.87 -10.57
C LEU A 46 13.85 11.10 -11.89
N ASP A 47 14.75 11.19 -12.85
CA ASP A 47 14.66 10.47 -14.13
C ASP A 47 14.65 8.94 -13.90
N ASN A 48 15.44 8.44 -12.95
CA ASN A 48 15.42 7.02 -12.57
C ASN A 48 14.05 6.62 -11.99
N VAL A 49 13.49 7.47 -11.10
CA VAL A 49 12.19 7.22 -10.47
C VAL A 49 11.07 7.21 -11.53
N ILE A 50 11.12 8.14 -12.49
CA ILE A 50 10.15 8.20 -13.60
C ILE A 50 10.26 6.94 -14.47
N GLU A 51 11.45 6.55 -14.86
CA GLU A 51 11.70 5.33 -15.64
C GLU A 51 11.23 4.08 -14.89
N ASN A 52 11.51 3.97 -13.59
CA ASN A 52 11.08 2.84 -12.76
C ASN A 52 9.55 2.72 -12.68
N ARG A 53 8.85 3.84 -12.50
CA ARG A 53 7.37 3.87 -12.49
C ARG A 53 6.80 3.47 -13.84
N TRP A 54 7.43 3.92 -14.92
CA TRP A 54 7.03 3.52 -16.27
C TRP A 54 7.22 2.02 -16.51
N ARG A 55 8.34 1.45 -16.06
CA ARG A 55 8.58 0.00 -16.11
C ARG A 55 7.54 -0.80 -15.32
N ALA A 56 7.15 -0.32 -14.15
CA ALA A 56 6.11 -0.97 -13.35
C ALA A 56 4.76 -1.00 -14.08
N ILE A 57 4.36 0.13 -14.69
CA ILE A 57 3.14 0.23 -15.52
C ILE A 57 3.23 -0.73 -16.72
N ALA A 58 4.37 -0.73 -17.42
CA ALA A 58 4.60 -1.54 -18.61
C ALA A 58 4.54 -3.04 -18.29
N ALA A 59 5.08 -3.46 -17.14
CA ALA A 59 5.05 -4.86 -16.69
C ALA A 59 3.63 -5.42 -16.50
N LEU A 60 2.65 -4.56 -16.19
CA LEU A 60 1.23 -4.92 -16.12
C LEU A 60 0.50 -4.76 -17.46
N GLY A 61 1.17 -4.31 -18.53
CA GLY A 61 0.54 -4.00 -19.82
C GLY A 61 -0.44 -2.83 -19.72
N LEU A 62 -0.07 -1.77 -19.00
CA LEU A 62 -0.88 -0.59 -18.70
C LEU A 62 -0.29 0.70 -19.31
N GLN A 63 0.50 0.59 -20.39
CA GLN A 63 1.21 1.74 -21.00
C GLN A 63 0.29 2.87 -21.46
N GLU A 64 -0.95 2.53 -21.83
CA GLU A 64 -1.98 3.50 -22.23
C GLU A 64 -2.74 4.10 -21.03
N SER A 65 -2.42 3.66 -19.80
CA SER A 65 -3.12 4.10 -18.59
C SER A 65 -2.42 5.31 -17.97
N GLN A 66 -3.22 6.25 -17.49
CA GLN A 66 -2.73 7.37 -16.69
C GLN A 66 -2.46 6.91 -15.25
N LEU A 67 -1.28 7.25 -14.72
CA LEU A 67 -0.88 6.88 -13.36
C LEU A 67 -1.22 8.00 -12.37
N PHE A 68 -1.98 7.65 -11.34
CA PHE A 68 -2.32 8.52 -10.23
C PHE A 68 -1.62 8.07 -8.95
N GLY A 69 -1.12 9.03 -8.21
CA GLY A 69 -0.48 8.83 -6.90
C GLY A 69 -0.76 10.01 -5.97
N LEU A 70 -0.31 9.91 -4.73
CA LEU A 70 -0.54 10.93 -3.70
C LEU A 70 0.78 11.33 -3.01
N ASN A 71 0.80 12.54 -2.47
CA ASN A 71 1.73 12.89 -1.42
C ASN A 71 1.22 12.26 -0.11
N GLN A 72 1.72 11.06 0.21
CA GLN A 72 1.28 10.25 1.35
C GLN A 72 1.70 10.88 2.67
N ILE A 73 0.72 11.18 3.52
CA ILE A 73 0.89 11.91 4.78
C ILE A 73 0.44 11.13 6.01
N HIS A 74 0.17 9.82 5.87
CA HIS A 74 -0.34 8.91 6.91
C HIS A 74 -1.70 9.34 7.47
N SER A 75 -2.59 9.82 6.60
CA SER A 75 -3.95 10.25 6.90
C SER A 75 -4.99 9.19 6.52
N THR A 76 -6.26 9.55 6.69
CA THR A 76 -7.42 8.79 6.19
C THR A 76 -8.06 9.43 4.96
N LYS A 77 -7.40 10.45 4.38
CA LYS A 77 -7.94 11.21 3.27
C LYS A 77 -7.91 10.40 1.97
N VAL A 78 -9.09 10.22 1.36
CA VAL A 78 -9.30 9.47 0.13
C VAL A 78 -9.80 10.41 -0.98
N TYR A 79 -9.27 10.25 -2.19
CA TYR A 79 -9.70 10.98 -3.37
C TYR A 79 -10.37 10.06 -4.38
N THR A 80 -11.48 10.54 -4.94
CA THR A 80 -12.10 9.92 -6.12
C THR A 80 -11.41 10.46 -7.36
N ILE A 81 -10.91 9.55 -8.20
CA ILE A 81 -10.27 9.86 -9.47
C ILE A 81 -11.24 9.62 -10.61
N ASP A 82 -11.42 10.64 -11.44
CA ASP A 82 -12.26 10.63 -12.64
C ASP A 82 -11.52 11.26 -13.84
N LYS A 83 -12.20 11.34 -14.99
CA LYS A 83 -11.63 11.90 -16.24
C LYS A 83 -11.23 13.37 -16.18
N LYS A 84 -11.61 14.08 -15.11
CA LYS A 84 -11.28 15.49 -14.91
C LYS A 84 -10.16 15.68 -13.89
N SER A 85 -9.79 14.59 -13.22
CA SER A 85 -8.72 14.61 -12.21
C SER A 85 -7.39 14.88 -12.88
N SER A 86 -6.62 15.80 -12.30
CA SER A 86 -5.20 16.00 -12.63
C SER A 86 -4.35 14.96 -11.89
N ASP A 87 -3.16 14.72 -12.40
CA ASP A 87 -2.15 13.87 -11.77
C ASP A 87 -1.31 14.61 -10.70
N ASP A 88 -1.81 15.76 -10.24
CA ASP A 88 -1.21 16.52 -9.15
C ASP A 88 -1.16 15.69 -7.86
N TYR A 89 0.01 15.69 -7.23
CA TYR A 89 0.25 14.97 -5.97
C TYR A 89 -0.42 15.66 -4.78
N HIS A 90 -1.72 15.45 -4.61
CA HIS A 90 -2.44 15.96 -3.44
C HIS A 90 -2.05 15.23 -2.15
N PRO A 91 -2.09 15.92 -0.98
CA PRO A 91 -1.83 15.28 0.31
C PRO A 91 -2.98 14.35 0.70
N GLY A 92 -2.70 13.05 0.84
CA GLY A 92 -3.68 12.01 1.17
C GLY A 92 -3.08 10.61 1.06
N ASP A 93 -3.87 9.58 1.40
CA ASP A 93 -3.36 8.22 1.50
C ASP A 93 -4.28 7.18 0.83
N GLY A 94 -5.39 7.60 0.23
CA GLY A 94 -6.31 6.72 -0.48
C GLY A 94 -6.78 7.27 -1.81
N LEU A 95 -6.92 6.39 -2.81
CA LEU A 95 -7.45 6.68 -4.14
C LEU A 95 -8.54 5.66 -4.48
N VAL A 96 -9.65 6.11 -5.06
CA VAL A 96 -10.71 5.25 -5.59
C VAL A 96 -11.13 5.71 -6.98
N THR A 97 -11.53 4.77 -7.84
CA THR A 97 -12.08 5.09 -9.17
C THR A 97 -13.01 4.00 -9.68
N ARG A 98 -13.87 4.36 -10.62
CA ARG A 98 -14.63 3.45 -11.49
C ARG A 98 -14.28 3.62 -12.96
N GLU A 99 -13.34 4.49 -13.26
CA GLU A 99 -12.95 4.81 -14.63
C GLU A 99 -11.88 3.85 -15.12
N LYS A 100 -12.01 3.42 -16.37
CA LYS A 100 -11.02 2.58 -17.04
C LYS A 100 -9.80 3.39 -17.47
N GLY A 101 -8.64 2.73 -17.50
CA GLY A 101 -7.39 3.34 -17.94
C GLY A 101 -6.77 4.27 -16.90
N MET A 102 -7.29 4.28 -15.66
CA MET A 102 -6.71 5.02 -14.55
C MET A 102 -6.02 4.03 -13.60
N ALA A 103 -4.71 4.07 -13.56
CA ALA A 103 -3.90 3.26 -12.67
C ALA A 103 -3.69 4.00 -11.34
N LEU A 104 -4.24 3.47 -10.26
CA LEU A 104 -4.06 3.98 -8.91
C LEU A 104 -2.80 3.40 -8.31
N SER A 105 -1.97 4.22 -7.66
CA SER A 105 -0.72 3.78 -7.06
C SER A 105 -0.52 4.28 -5.64
N VAL A 106 0.10 3.42 -4.83
CA VAL A 106 0.65 3.77 -3.53
C VAL A 106 2.08 3.25 -3.39
N LEU A 107 2.85 3.93 -2.56
CA LEU A 107 4.25 3.63 -2.30
C LEU A 107 4.42 3.12 -0.87
N GLY A 108 5.32 2.16 -0.67
CA GLY A 108 5.64 1.63 0.65
C GLY A 108 7.12 1.28 0.78
N ALA A 109 7.58 1.27 2.01
CA ALA A 109 8.77 0.62 2.55
C ALA A 109 8.46 0.42 4.03
N ASP A 110 7.83 -0.71 4.33
CA ASP A 110 7.24 -1.15 5.61
C ASP A 110 5.76 -0.79 5.83
N CYS A 111 5.29 0.42 5.47
CA CYS A 111 3.86 0.71 5.49
C CYS A 111 3.10 -0.19 4.51
N ALA A 112 1.90 -0.63 4.91
CA ALA A 112 1.10 -1.56 4.13
C ALA A 112 0.44 -0.88 2.91
N PRO A 113 0.72 -1.32 1.68
CA PRO A 113 -0.14 -1.03 0.55
C PRO A 113 -1.36 -1.94 0.63
N VAL A 114 -2.55 -1.37 0.48
CA VAL A 114 -3.80 -2.14 0.41
C VAL A 114 -4.49 -1.84 -0.91
N LEU A 115 -4.73 -2.87 -1.72
CA LEU A 115 -5.45 -2.76 -2.99
C LEU A 115 -6.86 -3.32 -2.84
N PHE A 116 -7.84 -2.62 -3.40
CA PHE A 116 -9.26 -2.95 -3.26
C PHE A 116 -9.91 -3.09 -4.62
N ALA A 117 -10.85 -4.05 -4.74
CA ALA A 117 -11.74 -4.11 -5.89
C ALA A 117 -13.12 -4.64 -5.47
N ASP A 118 -14.18 -4.06 -6.04
CA ASP A 118 -15.52 -4.65 -6.00
C ASP A 118 -15.64 -5.67 -7.13
N LYS A 119 -16.07 -6.90 -6.79
CA LYS A 119 -16.16 -8.04 -7.73
C LYS A 119 -17.14 -7.82 -8.90
N SER A 120 -18.07 -6.87 -8.80
CA SER A 120 -19.16 -6.68 -9.76
C SER A 120 -19.35 -5.23 -10.23
N ALA A 121 -19.14 -4.24 -9.36
CA ALA A 121 -19.44 -2.84 -9.67
C ALA A 121 -18.39 -2.14 -10.54
N GLY A 122 -17.22 -2.75 -10.78
CA GLY A 122 -16.13 -2.11 -11.49
C GLY A 122 -15.62 -0.87 -10.74
N VAL A 123 -15.43 -1.00 -9.44
CA VAL A 123 -14.83 0.03 -8.57
C VAL A 123 -13.56 -0.53 -7.97
N ILE A 124 -12.48 0.22 -8.04
CA ILE A 124 -11.19 -0.14 -7.48
C ILE A 124 -10.66 0.94 -6.53
N GLY A 125 -9.72 0.57 -5.68
CA GLY A 125 -9.05 1.48 -4.77
C GLY A 125 -7.62 1.06 -4.45
N ALA A 126 -6.81 2.04 -4.01
CA ALA A 126 -5.47 1.82 -3.49
C ALA A 126 -5.26 2.71 -2.25
N ALA A 127 -4.79 2.12 -1.15
CA ALA A 127 -4.48 2.85 0.08
C ALA A 127 -3.05 2.59 0.55
N HIS A 128 -2.40 3.65 1.01
CA HIS A 128 -1.20 3.60 1.82
C HIS A 128 -1.61 3.56 3.29
N SER A 129 -1.30 2.47 3.96
CA SER A 129 -1.68 2.23 5.35
C SER A 129 -0.44 2.08 6.23
N GLY A 130 0.18 3.19 6.59
CA GLY A 130 1.09 3.26 7.71
C GLY A 130 0.31 3.19 9.02
N TRP A 131 0.98 2.92 10.15
CA TRP A 131 0.29 2.71 11.43
C TRP A 131 -0.69 3.84 11.82
N LYS A 132 -0.33 5.11 11.59
CA LYS A 132 -1.21 6.24 11.90
C LYS A 132 -2.50 6.21 11.07
N GLY A 133 -2.38 6.05 9.75
CA GLY A 133 -3.53 5.90 8.86
C GLY A 133 -4.37 4.68 9.24
N SER A 134 -3.72 3.56 9.58
CA SER A 134 -4.40 2.34 10.03
C SER A 134 -5.25 2.60 11.26
N VAL A 135 -4.67 3.11 12.34
CA VAL A 135 -5.42 3.32 13.59
C VAL A 135 -6.45 4.44 13.49
N SER A 136 -6.28 5.38 12.57
CA SER A 136 -7.24 6.46 12.29
C SER A 136 -8.39 6.03 11.35
N GLY A 137 -8.39 4.81 10.80
CA GLY A 137 -9.51 4.26 10.03
C GLY A 137 -9.42 4.44 8.51
N ILE A 138 -8.22 4.36 7.92
CA ILE A 138 -8.06 4.46 6.45
C ILE A 138 -8.87 3.37 5.71
N ILE A 139 -8.97 2.15 6.24
CA ILE A 139 -9.74 1.07 5.62
C ILE A 139 -11.22 1.44 5.53
N GLU A 140 -11.81 1.95 6.63
CA GLU A 140 -13.20 2.39 6.65
C GLU A 140 -13.44 3.54 5.66
N SER A 141 -12.57 4.55 5.65
CA SER A 141 -12.63 5.68 4.72
C SER A 141 -12.55 5.24 3.25
N MET A 142 -11.73 4.22 2.95
CA MET A 142 -11.66 3.61 1.61
C MET A 142 -12.98 2.94 1.24
N VAL A 143 -13.54 2.13 2.12
CA VAL A 143 -14.80 1.41 1.88
C VAL A 143 -15.95 2.39 1.66
N GLU A 144 -16.06 3.43 2.49
CA GLU A 144 -17.07 4.49 2.34
C GLU A 144 -16.93 5.21 1.00
N SER A 145 -15.70 5.58 0.61
CA SER A 145 -15.42 6.25 -0.66
C SER A 145 -15.73 5.36 -1.86
N MET A 146 -15.43 4.06 -1.80
CA MET A 146 -15.80 3.09 -2.85
C MET A 146 -17.32 2.95 -2.96
N CYS A 147 -18.03 2.83 -1.83
CA CYS A 147 -19.49 2.76 -1.81
C CYS A 147 -20.14 4.04 -2.37
N ALA A 148 -19.59 5.21 -2.07
CA ALA A 148 -20.08 6.49 -2.59
C ALA A 148 -20.04 6.58 -4.13
N ILE A 149 -19.15 5.83 -4.79
CA ILE A 149 -19.06 5.75 -6.25
C ILE A 149 -19.66 4.47 -6.84
N GLY A 150 -20.42 3.72 -6.03
CA GLY A 150 -21.28 2.62 -6.49
C GLY A 150 -20.80 1.22 -6.19
N ALA A 151 -19.77 1.02 -5.34
CA ALA A 151 -19.40 -0.30 -4.86
C ALA A 151 -20.43 -0.84 -3.86
N ASN A 152 -20.58 -2.16 -3.83
CA ASN A 152 -21.31 -2.86 -2.77
C ASN A 152 -20.29 -3.40 -1.75
N ARG A 153 -20.44 -3.00 -0.49
CA ARG A 153 -19.55 -3.37 0.61
C ARG A 153 -19.27 -4.88 0.67
N GLU A 154 -20.29 -5.71 0.54
CA GLU A 154 -20.16 -7.17 0.58
C GLU A 154 -19.33 -7.77 -0.57
N ASN A 155 -19.20 -7.03 -1.68
CA ASN A 155 -18.44 -7.45 -2.85
C ASN A 155 -17.01 -6.91 -2.86
N ILE A 156 -16.66 -6.00 -1.93
CA ILE A 156 -15.31 -5.45 -1.86
C ILE A 156 -14.35 -6.48 -1.30
N HIS A 157 -13.29 -6.72 -2.03
CA HIS A 157 -12.13 -7.50 -1.59
C HIS A 157 -10.92 -6.57 -1.44
N ALA A 158 -10.24 -6.65 -0.29
CA ALA A 158 -9.03 -5.91 0.02
C ALA A 158 -7.85 -6.87 0.14
N CYS A 159 -6.74 -6.56 -0.53
CA CYS A 159 -5.50 -7.31 -0.41
C CYS A 159 -4.42 -6.43 0.22
N ILE A 160 -3.89 -6.87 1.37
CA ILE A 160 -2.73 -6.28 2.03
C ILE A 160 -1.48 -6.84 1.36
N GLY A 161 -0.70 -5.95 0.76
CA GLY A 161 0.55 -6.29 0.09
C GLY A 161 1.75 -6.37 1.05
N PRO A 162 2.98 -6.35 0.49
CA PRO A 162 4.21 -6.43 1.29
C PRO A 162 4.31 -5.29 2.30
N THR A 163 4.47 -5.65 3.58
CA THR A 163 4.53 -4.73 4.71
C THR A 163 5.43 -5.28 5.80
N ILE A 164 5.79 -4.49 6.80
CA ILE A 164 6.50 -4.98 7.97
C ILE A 164 5.58 -5.83 8.84
N HIS A 165 6.05 -7.00 9.30
CA HIS A 165 5.30 -7.93 10.14
C HIS A 165 5.67 -7.81 11.62
N GLN A 166 4.87 -8.43 12.50
CA GLN A 166 4.98 -8.32 13.94
C GLN A 166 6.40 -8.56 14.46
N LYS A 167 7.06 -9.63 14.02
CA LYS A 167 8.42 -9.99 14.49
C LYS A 167 9.50 -8.96 14.18
N SER A 168 9.24 -8.09 13.20
CA SER A 168 10.15 -7.05 12.74
C SER A 168 9.71 -5.63 13.14
N TYR A 169 8.49 -5.47 13.64
CA TYR A 169 7.89 -4.17 13.92
C TYR A 169 7.91 -3.83 15.42
N GLU A 170 9.11 -3.65 15.97
CA GLU A 170 9.30 -3.12 17.33
C GLU A 170 8.70 -1.71 17.43
N VAL A 171 7.92 -1.46 18.47
CA VAL A 171 7.26 -0.20 18.79
C VAL A 171 7.55 0.21 20.24
N ARG A 172 7.31 1.49 20.59
CA ARG A 172 7.57 2.04 21.91
C ARG A 172 6.27 2.32 22.66
N ASP A 173 6.39 2.64 23.96
CA ASP A 173 5.25 2.93 24.84
C ASP A 173 4.37 4.09 24.31
N ASP A 174 4.97 5.12 23.74
CA ASP A 174 4.22 6.25 23.16
C ASP A 174 3.34 5.82 21.97
N PHE A 175 3.78 4.81 21.20
CA PHE A 175 2.97 4.19 20.17
C PHE A 175 1.77 3.44 20.79
N LEU A 176 1.97 2.67 21.86
CA LEU A 176 0.89 1.91 22.51
C LEU A 176 -0.21 2.84 23.03
N LEU A 177 0.17 3.96 23.65
CA LEU A 177 -0.79 4.96 24.12
C LEU A 177 -1.61 5.56 22.95
N GLN A 178 -0.96 5.86 21.84
CA GLN A 178 -1.64 6.37 20.64
C GLN A 178 -2.54 5.30 20.01
N LEU A 179 -2.08 4.04 19.91
CA LEU A 179 -2.86 2.92 19.40
C LEU A 179 -4.16 2.75 20.21
N GLN A 180 -4.08 2.73 21.53
CA GLN A 180 -5.23 2.61 22.42
C GLN A 180 -6.18 3.81 22.32
N SER A 181 -5.66 5.04 22.19
CA SER A 181 -6.48 6.25 22.15
C SER A 181 -7.20 6.47 20.83
N LEU A 182 -6.63 6.02 19.70
CA LEU A 182 -7.14 6.25 18.34
C LEU A 182 -7.92 5.05 17.81
N SER A 183 -7.61 3.84 18.26
CA SER A 183 -8.32 2.64 17.81
C SER A 183 -9.74 2.61 18.36
N GLY A 184 -10.71 2.36 17.51
CA GLY A 184 -12.12 2.17 17.90
C GLY A 184 -12.42 0.78 18.50
N PHE A 185 -11.42 -0.04 18.80
CA PHE A 185 -11.55 -1.40 19.32
C PHE A 185 -10.32 -1.86 20.10
N ALA A 186 -10.46 -2.96 20.85
CA ALA A 186 -9.38 -3.55 21.65
C ALA A 186 -8.17 -3.94 20.78
N THR A 187 -6.97 -3.55 21.20
CA THR A 187 -5.74 -3.65 20.40
C THR A 187 -4.69 -4.59 20.98
N GLU A 188 -4.91 -5.10 22.19
CA GLU A 188 -3.95 -5.92 22.95
C GLU A 188 -3.53 -7.17 22.16
N GLN A 189 -4.45 -7.77 21.42
CA GLN A 189 -4.22 -8.96 20.60
C GLN A 189 -3.24 -8.74 19.43
N PHE A 190 -2.99 -7.48 19.03
CA PHE A 190 -2.06 -7.12 17.96
C PHE A 190 -0.69 -6.69 18.50
N ILE A 191 -0.49 -6.72 19.82
CA ILE A 191 0.76 -6.40 20.49
C ILE A 191 1.32 -7.67 21.10
N LYS A 192 2.57 -7.99 20.74
CA LYS A 192 3.35 -9.01 21.41
C LYS A 192 4.39 -8.32 22.28
N GLU A 193 4.43 -8.66 23.56
CA GLU A 193 5.50 -8.27 24.47
C GLU A 193 6.55 -9.39 24.54
N GLU A 194 7.80 -9.04 24.34
CA GLU A 194 8.93 -9.99 24.41
C GLU A 194 10.21 -9.25 24.86
N GLN A 195 10.83 -9.69 25.97
CA GLN A 195 12.07 -9.11 26.49
C GLN A 195 11.99 -7.58 26.69
N ASP A 196 10.94 -7.12 27.36
CA ASP A 196 10.67 -5.69 27.61
C ASP A 196 10.53 -4.83 26.34
N LYS A 197 10.19 -5.44 25.22
CA LYS A 197 9.92 -4.79 23.94
C LYS A 197 8.54 -5.13 23.45
N PHE A 198 7.93 -4.22 22.73
CA PHE A 198 6.62 -4.40 22.13
C PHE A 198 6.72 -4.51 20.61
N TYR A 199 5.93 -5.41 20.03
CA TYR A 199 5.90 -5.68 18.60
C TYR A 199 4.46 -5.61 18.10
N PHE A 200 4.21 -4.76 17.09
CA PHE A 200 2.88 -4.53 16.54
C PHE A 200 2.61 -5.37 15.30
N ASP A 201 1.46 -6.06 15.28
CA ASP A 201 0.99 -6.82 14.12
C ASP A 201 0.11 -5.97 13.22
N LEU A 202 0.73 -5.17 12.36
CA LEU A 202 0.04 -4.30 11.42
C LEU A 202 -0.85 -5.08 10.42
N PRO A 203 -0.39 -6.18 9.79
CA PRO A 203 -1.25 -6.95 8.89
C PRO A 203 -2.51 -7.49 9.55
N SER A 204 -2.40 -8.10 10.74
CA SER A 204 -3.55 -8.64 11.46
C SER A 204 -4.51 -7.54 11.92
N TYR A 205 -3.97 -6.38 12.32
CA TYR A 205 -4.77 -5.21 12.65
C TYR A 205 -5.60 -4.73 11.45
N LEU A 206 -5.00 -4.67 10.26
CA LEU A 206 -5.71 -4.29 9.02
C LEU A 206 -6.76 -5.32 8.60
N LEU A 207 -6.49 -6.62 8.77
CA LEU A 207 -7.49 -7.67 8.54
C LEU A 207 -8.70 -7.53 9.46
N GLU A 208 -8.49 -7.20 10.74
CA GLU A 208 -9.59 -6.93 11.66
C GLU A 208 -10.40 -5.69 11.22
N GLN A 209 -9.73 -4.64 10.73
CA GLN A 209 -10.42 -3.48 10.16
C GLN A 209 -11.26 -3.84 8.93
N CYS A 210 -10.76 -4.68 8.03
CA CYS A 210 -11.53 -5.19 6.89
C CYS A 210 -12.79 -5.92 7.37
N LYS A 211 -12.65 -6.82 8.36
CA LYS A 211 -13.77 -7.55 8.96
C LYS A 211 -14.80 -6.60 9.59
N ARG A 212 -14.37 -5.60 10.36
CA ARG A 212 -15.24 -4.60 10.99
C ARG A 212 -15.94 -3.72 9.95
N SER A 213 -15.25 -3.42 8.84
CA SER A 213 -15.82 -2.72 7.69
C SER A 213 -16.72 -3.62 6.82
N GLN A 214 -16.94 -4.89 7.21
CA GLN A 214 -17.77 -5.86 6.50
C GLN A 214 -17.33 -6.10 5.04
N ILE A 215 -16.04 -6.12 4.81
CA ILE A 215 -15.42 -6.48 3.53
C ILE A 215 -14.54 -7.71 3.67
N GLN A 216 -14.24 -8.37 2.56
CA GLN A 216 -13.28 -9.47 2.53
C GLN A 216 -11.85 -8.91 2.53
N GLY A 217 -10.98 -9.48 3.39
CA GLY A 217 -9.57 -9.08 3.48
C GLY A 217 -8.65 -10.30 3.37
N GLU A 218 -7.55 -10.14 2.66
CA GLU A 218 -6.43 -11.09 2.63
C GLU A 218 -5.10 -10.39 2.88
N ASN A 219 -4.10 -11.13 3.31
CA ASN A 219 -2.73 -10.67 3.45
C ASN A 219 -1.80 -11.62 2.67
N LEU A 220 -0.95 -11.08 1.82
CA LEU A 220 0.02 -11.88 1.04
C LEU A 220 1.12 -12.51 1.92
N GLY A 221 1.26 -12.12 3.18
CA GLY A 221 2.21 -12.70 4.11
C GLY A 221 3.68 -12.36 3.81
N LEU A 222 3.94 -11.21 3.18
CA LEU A 222 5.28 -10.81 2.73
C LEU A 222 5.85 -9.72 3.66
N ASP A 223 6.83 -10.11 4.50
CA ASP A 223 7.52 -9.18 5.41
C ASP A 223 8.62 -8.42 4.67
N THR A 224 8.46 -7.09 4.53
CA THR A 224 9.44 -6.22 3.84
C THR A 224 10.78 -6.17 4.55
N TYR A 225 10.82 -6.32 5.87
CA TYR A 225 12.06 -6.32 6.65
C TYR A 225 12.86 -7.62 6.43
N GLU A 226 12.20 -8.78 6.44
CA GLU A 226 12.82 -10.08 6.30
C GLU A 226 13.25 -10.40 4.86
N LEU A 227 12.40 -10.00 3.89
CA LEU A 227 12.63 -10.28 2.48
C LEU A 227 13.50 -9.20 1.83
N GLU A 228 14.74 -9.09 2.30
CA GLU A 228 15.70 -8.05 1.88
C GLU A 228 15.97 -8.07 0.37
N ASP A 229 16.06 -9.23 -0.23
CA ASP A 229 16.31 -9.36 -1.67
C ASP A 229 15.12 -8.93 -2.55
N GLU A 230 13.92 -8.87 -1.95
CA GLU A 230 12.69 -8.56 -2.69
C GLU A 230 12.16 -7.14 -2.43
N PHE A 231 12.35 -6.57 -1.22
CA PHE A 231 11.69 -5.32 -0.86
C PHE A 231 12.63 -4.31 -0.19
N PHE A 232 12.35 -3.02 -0.44
CA PHE A 232 12.87 -1.94 0.38
C PHE A 232 12.22 -1.96 1.76
N SER A 233 12.98 -1.58 2.81
CA SER A 233 12.47 -1.44 4.17
C SER A 233 13.09 -0.24 4.85
N PHE A 234 12.25 0.69 5.31
CA PHE A 234 12.66 1.83 6.14
C PHE A 234 13.29 1.37 7.45
N ARG A 235 12.68 0.39 8.12
CA ARG A 235 13.16 -0.15 9.40
C ARG A 235 14.53 -0.78 9.25
N ARG A 236 14.74 -1.59 8.23
CA ARG A 236 16.04 -2.22 7.95
C ARG A 236 17.12 -1.18 7.69
N ASN A 237 16.85 -0.18 6.83
CA ASN A 237 17.79 0.90 6.56
C ASN A 237 18.12 1.70 7.83
N THR A 238 17.10 1.97 8.68
CA THR A 238 17.32 2.63 9.98
C THR A 238 18.23 1.82 10.88
N HIS A 239 18.03 0.50 10.97
CA HIS A 239 18.91 -0.40 11.77
C HIS A 239 20.33 -0.45 11.21
N GLN A 240 20.50 -0.27 9.91
CA GLN A 240 21.82 -0.18 9.25
C GLN A 240 22.44 1.23 9.33
N GLY A 241 21.79 2.19 9.99
CA GLY A 241 22.27 3.56 10.14
C GLY A 241 22.14 4.40 8.86
N LEU A 242 21.40 3.94 7.86
CA LEU A 242 21.15 4.67 6.61
C LEU A 242 20.03 5.69 6.81
N LYS A 243 20.19 6.88 6.20
CA LYS A 243 19.21 7.98 6.32
C LYS A 243 18.14 7.97 5.22
N GLU A 244 18.45 7.29 4.12
CA GLU A 244 17.60 7.24 2.92
C GLU A 244 17.19 5.80 2.61
N TYR A 245 16.12 5.63 1.85
CA TYR A 245 15.58 4.32 1.46
C TYR A 245 14.74 4.42 0.19
N GLY A 246 14.73 3.33 -0.60
CA GLY A 246 13.83 3.19 -1.73
C GLY A 246 12.41 2.87 -1.30
N ARG A 247 11.45 3.06 -2.22
CA ARG A 247 10.04 2.70 -2.04
C ARG A 247 9.56 1.88 -3.22
N GLN A 248 8.99 0.71 -2.93
CA GLN A 248 8.27 -0.07 -3.91
C GLN A 248 6.90 0.54 -4.19
N ILE A 249 6.41 0.33 -5.41
CA ILE A 249 5.08 0.75 -5.85
C ILE A 249 4.10 -0.43 -5.80
N SER A 250 2.83 -0.14 -5.51
CA SER A 250 1.72 -1.06 -5.71
C SER A 250 0.68 -0.40 -6.59
N LEU A 251 0.18 -1.12 -7.60
CA LEU A 251 -0.67 -0.60 -8.65
C LEU A 251 -1.95 -1.41 -8.78
N ILE A 252 -3.07 -0.72 -9.09
CA ILE A 252 -4.32 -1.34 -9.52
C ILE A 252 -5.00 -0.50 -10.59
N CYS A 253 -5.57 -1.14 -11.61
CA CYS A 253 -6.22 -0.48 -12.75
C CYS A 253 -7.40 -1.29 -13.28
N LEU A 254 -8.42 -0.60 -13.78
CA LEU A 254 -9.51 -1.17 -14.60
C LEU A 254 -9.16 -1.06 -16.08
N THR A 255 -9.30 -2.17 -16.82
CA THR A 255 -9.03 -2.25 -18.29
C THR A 255 -10.28 -2.50 -19.11
#